data_592d8b63b83e6dc690b7753bfa516e8e
#
_entry.id   592d8b63b83e6dc690b7753bfa516e8e
#
_cell.length_a   1.000
_cell.length_b   1.000
_cell.length_c   1.000
_cell.angle_alpha   90.00
_cell.angle_beta   90.00
_cell.angle_gamma   90.00
#
_symmetry.space_group_name_H-M   'P 1'
#
loop_
_entity.id
_entity.type
_entity.pdbx_description
1 polymer ?
#
loop_
_entity_poly.entity_id
_entity_poly.type
_entity_poly.pdbx_seq_one_letter_code
_entity_poly.pdbx_strand_id
1 'polypeptide(L)'
;MHTASFLILAAFYGVAYSNLVNHGATVSVNGVLYFVHPEPVGFLPLSSSLHHQGLVEFVPATIFEATDNRFDESSLNDTVKAWLAEDDVFNKGFLQAIYVKKDSDDVPGLLNYQYQGNASSLWKEIDYSFNVPNGPYILNPSTGSLHTPYRLYLDTQGAFTQGVIPLSSGSFAPLPAALPGSSSISIGVPSRIYYTPTDDYPLAGVRIGVKDIYDVHGLKTGAGSRAYYDTYPEANGTAPALQHLLDAGAVLVGKMKTTQYAAPENVRDAIDYQAPFNPRGDGYQEVGSSSSGAGAGIASYHWLDLALGSDTGGSIRIPAEDNGIFGNRPTHGLVDLSRVIPLGPEFDTAGFLARDIEIWSTACRVMYSNLTANYTRYPKRVLTYDLPSAKDPDISDSDRVIVQFVGRLVKFLSADLSTFNHTEEWSRSHPAGTPSDLQELVSSTWAVISAKQQTLLVRDPFFKDYAAAYDGRVPFVNPSTHGSWSWSDTLPSLLDEAVANKTIFKSWWDEVMLPKNAEACSESLMLYTFKNATPEYRSDYGSAMGSGGLVGVLLGLNIGFISPMAGNPDFSIPIGQVKYDSSITRHVEYLPVSIRIMAAEGCDGMLLDLINDLVKAGILPQVQPGNNLLVG
;
A
#
# COMPACT_ATOMS: atom_id res chain seq x y z
N MET A 1 -39.38 -52.59 59.23
CA MET A 1 -39.92 -51.57 58.36
C MET A 1 -38.74 -50.75 57.79
N HIS A 2 -38.25 -51.11 56.62
CA HIS A 2 -37.18 -50.39 55.94
C HIS A 2 -37.79 -49.64 54.72
N THR A 3 -37.81 -48.34 54.81
CA THR A 3 -38.17 -47.47 53.69
C THR A 3 -36.92 -47.22 52.83
N ALA A 4 -36.92 -47.76 51.63
CA ALA A 4 -35.90 -47.48 50.64
C ALA A 4 -36.27 -46.17 49.90
N SER A 5 -35.40 -45.14 50.01
CA SER A 5 -35.49 -43.93 49.24
C SER A 5 -34.81 -44.12 47.85
N PHE A 6 -35.60 -44.09 46.82
CA PHE A 6 -35.08 -44.01 45.44
C PHE A 6 -34.63 -42.57 45.11
N LEU A 7 -33.35 -42.38 44.96
CA LEU A 7 -32.78 -41.16 44.32
C LEU A 7 -32.87 -41.30 42.78
N ILE A 8 -33.72 -40.50 42.17
CA ILE A 8 -33.74 -40.35 40.71
C ILE A 8 -32.64 -39.38 40.33
N LEU A 9 -31.56 -39.91 39.74
CA LEU A 9 -30.52 -39.08 39.09
C LEU A 9 -31.05 -38.64 37.73
N ALA A 10 -31.50 -37.39 37.61
CA ALA A 10 -31.79 -36.76 36.34
C ALA A 10 -30.45 -36.40 35.65
N ALA A 11 -30.02 -37.20 34.70
CA ALA A 11 -28.90 -36.87 33.84
C ALA A 11 -29.36 -35.77 32.84
N PHE A 12 -28.96 -34.54 33.08
CA PHE A 12 -29.05 -33.49 32.09
C PHE A 12 -28.03 -33.81 30.98
N TYR A 13 -28.49 -34.38 29.88
CA TYR A 13 -27.75 -34.34 28.60
C TYR A 13 -27.72 -32.91 28.11
N GLY A 14 -26.69 -32.15 28.45
CA GLY A 14 -26.38 -30.92 27.79
C GLY A 14 -26.02 -31.23 26.32
N VAL A 15 -26.91 -30.93 25.40
CA VAL A 15 -26.59 -30.94 23.99
C VAL A 15 -25.55 -29.82 23.75
N ALA A 16 -24.30 -30.21 23.61
CA ALA A 16 -23.27 -29.28 23.18
C ALA A 16 -23.57 -28.92 21.72
N TYR A 17 -24.13 -27.73 21.49
CA TYR A 17 -24.21 -27.15 20.16
C TYR A 17 -22.78 -26.78 19.74
N SER A 18 -22.21 -27.52 18.78
CA SER A 18 -21.01 -27.09 18.11
C SER A 18 -21.34 -25.86 17.24
N ASN A 19 -20.68 -24.74 17.46
CA ASN A 19 -20.77 -23.61 16.55
C ASN A 19 -20.02 -23.97 15.26
N LEU A 20 -20.74 -24.45 14.25
CA LEU A 20 -20.20 -24.63 12.91
C LEU A 20 -20.13 -23.26 12.22
N VAL A 21 -18.92 -22.82 11.88
CA VAL A 21 -18.69 -21.61 11.11
C VAL A 21 -18.24 -22.02 9.70
N ASN A 22 -18.94 -21.51 8.67
CA ASN A 22 -18.51 -21.68 7.28
C ASN A 22 -17.46 -20.62 6.95
N HIS A 23 -16.22 -21.04 6.73
CA HIS A 23 -15.12 -20.16 6.33
C HIS A 23 -14.96 -20.04 4.80
N GLY A 24 -15.90 -20.53 4.01
CA GLY A 24 -15.81 -20.58 2.55
C GLY A 24 -15.15 -21.86 2.04
N ALA A 25 -14.95 -21.91 0.73
CA ALA A 25 -14.36 -23.04 0.03
C ALA A 25 -13.34 -22.57 -1.00
N THR A 26 -12.38 -23.44 -1.34
CA THR A 26 -11.48 -23.22 -2.48
C THR A 26 -11.89 -24.11 -3.63
N VAL A 27 -12.12 -23.52 -4.81
CA VAL A 27 -12.52 -24.21 -6.04
C VAL A 27 -11.55 -23.93 -7.17
N SER A 28 -11.50 -24.83 -8.17
CA SER A 28 -10.75 -24.61 -9.41
C SER A 28 -11.70 -24.40 -10.57
N VAL A 29 -11.54 -23.29 -11.30
CA VAL A 29 -12.26 -23.00 -12.53
C VAL A 29 -11.25 -22.85 -13.66
N ASN A 30 -11.24 -23.77 -14.62
CA ASN A 30 -10.24 -23.86 -15.70
C ASN A 30 -8.78 -23.84 -15.20
N GLY A 31 -8.49 -24.55 -14.10
CA GLY A 31 -7.14 -24.63 -13.53
C GLY A 31 -6.72 -23.42 -12.69
N VAL A 32 -7.53 -22.38 -12.61
CA VAL A 32 -7.32 -21.22 -11.75
C VAL A 32 -8.03 -21.46 -10.42
N LEU A 33 -7.36 -21.19 -9.29
CA LEU A 33 -7.92 -21.38 -7.95
C LEU A 33 -8.58 -20.10 -7.44
N TYR A 34 -9.77 -20.28 -6.89
CA TYR A 34 -10.59 -19.22 -6.31
C TYR A 34 -11.03 -19.59 -4.91
N PHE A 35 -11.01 -18.63 -4.03
CA PHE A 35 -11.73 -18.71 -2.77
C PHE A 35 -13.18 -18.28 -3.01
N VAL A 36 -14.12 -19.08 -2.53
CA VAL A 36 -15.58 -18.80 -2.59
C VAL A 36 -15.96 -18.11 -1.29
N HIS A 37 -16.39 -16.86 -1.37
CA HIS A 37 -16.80 -16.11 -0.18
C HIS A 37 -17.95 -16.82 0.54
N PRO A 38 -17.91 -16.99 1.88
CA PRO A 38 -18.94 -17.74 2.60
C PRO A 38 -20.31 -17.04 2.60
N GLU A 39 -20.33 -15.71 2.57
CA GLU A 39 -21.56 -14.92 2.54
C GLU A 39 -22.04 -14.75 1.10
N PRO A 40 -23.31 -15.08 0.79
CA PRO A 40 -23.85 -14.87 -0.54
C PRO A 40 -24.14 -13.40 -0.80
N VAL A 41 -23.96 -12.98 -2.05
CA VAL A 41 -24.31 -11.62 -2.53
C VAL A 41 -25.75 -11.53 -3.05
N GLY A 42 -26.41 -12.68 -3.27
CA GLY A 42 -27.79 -12.73 -3.73
C GLY A 42 -28.25 -14.17 -3.90
N PHE A 43 -29.53 -14.33 -4.26
CA PHE A 43 -30.16 -15.64 -4.48
C PHE A 43 -30.93 -15.65 -5.80
N LEU A 44 -30.55 -16.55 -6.70
CA LEU A 44 -31.31 -16.80 -7.91
C LEU A 44 -32.54 -17.67 -7.63
N PRO A 45 -33.66 -17.44 -8.33
CA PRO A 45 -34.82 -18.31 -8.24
C PRO A 45 -34.45 -19.76 -8.66
N LEU A 46 -34.70 -20.71 -7.78
CA LEU A 46 -34.44 -22.13 -8.06
C LEU A 46 -35.33 -22.59 -9.23
N SER A 47 -34.75 -23.11 -10.32
CA SER A 47 -35.48 -23.76 -11.40
C SER A 47 -35.33 -25.28 -11.26
N SER A 48 -36.42 -25.99 -11.52
CA SER A 48 -36.47 -27.48 -11.50
C SER A 48 -35.43 -28.16 -12.41
N SER A 49 -34.91 -27.45 -13.40
CA SER A 49 -33.90 -27.97 -14.33
C SER A 49 -32.50 -28.12 -13.76
N LEU A 50 -32.15 -27.39 -12.67
CA LEU A 50 -30.85 -27.52 -12.02
C LEU A 50 -30.80 -28.63 -10.97
N HIS A 51 -31.97 -29.06 -10.44
CA HIS A 51 -32.07 -30.15 -9.47
C HIS A 51 -31.65 -31.52 -9.98
N HIS A 52 -31.51 -31.69 -11.30
CA HIS A 52 -31.25 -33.01 -11.93
C HIS A 52 -29.78 -33.35 -12.13
N GLN A 53 -28.84 -32.42 -11.87
CA GLN A 53 -27.40 -32.71 -11.89
C GLN A 53 -26.89 -32.97 -10.46
N GLY A 54 -27.41 -34.01 -9.83
CA GLY A 54 -27.06 -34.37 -8.45
C GLY A 54 -25.57 -34.40 -8.22
N LEU A 55 -25.14 -33.84 -7.04
CA LEU A 55 -23.82 -33.91 -6.42
C LEU A 55 -22.80 -32.79 -6.74
N VAL A 56 -23.14 -31.75 -7.49
CA VAL A 56 -22.20 -30.60 -7.63
C VAL A 56 -22.59 -29.51 -6.63
N GLU A 57 -21.71 -29.25 -5.68
CA GLU A 57 -21.93 -28.24 -4.63
C GLU A 57 -21.90 -26.82 -5.21
N PHE A 58 -21.04 -26.57 -6.21
CA PHE A 58 -20.81 -25.26 -6.82
C PHE A 58 -20.78 -25.33 -8.35
N VAL A 59 -21.35 -24.32 -8.99
CA VAL A 59 -21.35 -24.13 -10.44
C VAL A 59 -20.80 -22.74 -10.76
N PRO A 60 -19.74 -22.61 -11.58
CA PRO A 60 -19.32 -21.32 -12.08
C PRO A 60 -20.41 -20.65 -12.91
N ALA A 61 -20.71 -19.40 -12.63
CA ALA A 61 -21.78 -18.66 -13.27
C ALA A 61 -21.34 -17.24 -13.62
N THR A 62 -22.02 -16.64 -14.59
CA THR A 62 -21.82 -15.23 -14.97
C THR A 62 -23.14 -14.50 -15.03
N ILE A 63 -23.18 -13.29 -14.49
CA ILE A 63 -24.30 -12.36 -14.63
C ILE A 63 -23.91 -11.29 -15.64
N PHE A 64 -24.80 -11.08 -16.62
CA PHE A 64 -24.74 -10.01 -17.60
C PHE A 64 -25.96 -9.11 -17.47
N GLU A 65 -25.80 -7.85 -17.82
CA GLU A 65 -26.88 -6.89 -17.98
C GLU A 65 -27.08 -6.58 -19.46
N ALA A 66 -28.30 -6.74 -19.95
CA ALA A 66 -28.64 -6.41 -21.32
C ALA A 66 -28.77 -4.89 -21.47
N THR A 67 -27.92 -4.28 -22.27
CA THR A 67 -28.07 -2.88 -22.68
C THR A 67 -29.08 -2.80 -23.83
N ASP A 68 -30.00 -1.82 -23.78
CA ASP A 68 -30.97 -1.48 -24.85
C ASP A 68 -31.93 -2.58 -25.27
N ASN A 69 -32.38 -3.48 -24.39
CA ASN A 69 -33.30 -4.57 -24.66
C ASN A 69 -32.87 -5.50 -25.83
N ARG A 70 -31.62 -5.38 -26.30
CA ARG A 70 -31.03 -6.22 -27.36
C ARG A 70 -29.80 -6.93 -26.82
N PHE A 71 -30.00 -8.09 -26.26
CA PHE A 71 -28.91 -8.98 -25.90
C PHE A 71 -28.93 -10.16 -26.86
N ASP A 72 -27.97 -10.16 -27.77
CA ASP A 72 -27.77 -11.22 -28.74
C ASP A 72 -26.40 -11.89 -28.55
N GLU A 73 -26.14 -12.94 -29.31
CA GLU A 73 -24.88 -13.68 -29.23
C GLU A 73 -23.65 -12.82 -29.56
N SER A 74 -23.81 -11.82 -30.44
CA SER A 74 -22.72 -10.90 -30.79
C SER A 74 -22.35 -10.01 -29.61
N SER A 75 -23.34 -9.39 -28.97
CA SER A 75 -23.15 -8.53 -27.78
C SER A 75 -22.48 -9.28 -26.63
N LEU A 76 -22.93 -10.55 -26.41
CA LEU A 76 -22.32 -11.41 -25.40
C LEU A 76 -20.86 -11.72 -25.72
N ASN A 77 -20.55 -12.07 -26.97
CA ASN A 77 -19.19 -12.38 -27.40
C ASN A 77 -18.25 -11.17 -27.25
N ASP A 78 -18.72 -9.96 -27.58
CA ASP A 78 -17.94 -8.74 -27.47
C ASP A 78 -17.68 -8.40 -26.00
N THR A 79 -18.69 -8.52 -25.13
CA THR A 79 -18.52 -8.32 -23.68
C THR A 79 -17.55 -9.34 -23.07
N VAL A 80 -17.70 -10.63 -23.40
CA VAL A 80 -16.78 -11.68 -22.92
C VAL A 80 -15.36 -11.41 -23.38
N LYS A 81 -15.17 -10.95 -24.63
CA LYS A 81 -13.85 -10.62 -25.17
C LYS A 81 -13.22 -9.44 -24.42
N ALA A 82 -14.00 -8.40 -24.15
CA ALA A 82 -13.53 -7.24 -23.36
C ALA A 82 -13.14 -7.68 -21.94
N TRP A 83 -14.00 -8.41 -21.24
CA TRP A 83 -13.73 -8.88 -19.88
C TRP A 83 -12.50 -9.80 -19.79
N LEU A 84 -12.30 -10.68 -20.78
CA LEU A 84 -11.10 -11.53 -20.84
C LEU A 84 -9.80 -10.73 -21.08
N ALA A 85 -9.90 -9.55 -21.66
CA ALA A 85 -8.74 -8.68 -21.90
C ALA A 85 -8.43 -7.77 -20.71
N GLU A 86 -9.44 -7.35 -19.93
CA GLU A 86 -9.33 -6.31 -18.92
C GLU A 86 -9.36 -6.86 -17.48
N ASP A 87 -10.08 -7.96 -17.24
CA ASP A 87 -10.22 -8.53 -15.90
C ASP A 87 -9.32 -9.77 -15.70
N ASP A 88 -8.53 -9.73 -14.68
CA ASP A 88 -7.59 -10.80 -14.33
C ASP A 88 -8.21 -11.94 -13.50
N VAL A 89 -9.49 -11.82 -13.12
CA VAL A 89 -10.24 -12.80 -12.32
C VAL A 89 -11.17 -13.64 -13.19
N PHE A 90 -11.87 -13.01 -14.13
CA PHE A 90 -12.79 -13.69 -15.04
C PHE A 90 -12.06 -14.62 -16.01
N ASN A 91 -12.59 -15.82 -16.23
CA ASN A 91 -12.15 -16.73 -17.29
C ASN A 91 -13.34 -17.45 -17.92
N LYS A 92 -13.12 -18.09 -19.08
CA LYS A 92 -14.18 -18.78 -19.84
C LYS A 92 -14.93 -19.88 -19.06
N GLY A 93 -14.37 -20.40 -17.98
CA GLY A 93 -15.03 -21.39 -17.14
C GLY A 93 -16.27 -20.85 -16.43
N PHE A 94 -16.35 -19.54 -16.22
CA PHE A 94 -17.52 -18.89 -15.64
C PHE A 94 -18.71 -18.82 -16.61
N LEU A 95 -18.51 -19.13 -17.89
CA LEU A 95 -19.59 -19.22 -18.87
C LEU A 95 -20.38 -20.55 -18.81
N GLN A 96 -20.14 -21.40 -17.80
CA GLN A 96 -20.88 -22.66 -17.63
C GLN A 96 -22.37 -22.42 -17.38
N ALA A 97 -22.72 -21.40 -16.60
CA ALA A 97 -24.08 -20.92 -16.41
C ALA A 97 -24.14 -19.42 -16.66
N ILE A 98 -25.04 -18.96 -17.50
CA ILE A 98 -25.17 -17.56 -17.90
C ILE A 98 -26.55 -17.05 -17.48
N TYR A 99 -26.57 -15.94 -16.78
CA TYR A 99 -27.76 -15.22 -16.34
C TYR A 99 -27.74 -13.82 -16.93
N VAL A 100 -28.84 -13.45 -17.61
CA VAL A 100 -28.96 -12.14 -18.24
C VAL A 100 -30.06 -11.35 -17.56
N LYS A 101 -29.73 -10.19 -17.01
CA LYS A 101 -30.69 -9.23 -16.48
C LYS A 101 -31.38 -8.52 -17.65
N LYS A 102 -32.70 -8.47 -17.64
CA LYS A 102 -33.52 -7.86 -18.69
C LYS A 102 -34.70 -7.11 -18.10
N ASP A 103 -35.01 -5.94 -18.69
CA ASP A 103 -36.07 -5.02 -18.26
C ASP A 103 -37.32 -5.20 -19.16
N SER A 104 -37.83 -6.43 -19.37
CA SER A 104 -39.11 -6.59 -20.09
C SER A 104 -39.81 -7.92 -19.83
N ASP A 105 -41.16 -7.88 -19.90
CA ASP A 105 -42.07 -9.02 -19.80
C ASP A 105 -41.98 -10.00 -20.99
N ASP A 106 -41.32 -9.62 -22.09
CA ASP A 106 -41.12 -10.48 -23.29
C ASP A 106 -39.76 -11.16 -23.22
N VAL A 107 -39.72 -12.34 -22.60
CA VAL A 107 -38.53 -13.16 -22.48
C VAL A 107 -38.64 -14.35 -23.40
N PRO A 108 -37.83 -14.48 -24.49
CA PRO A 108 -37.67 -15.73 -25.19
C PRO A 108 -37.04 -16.78 -24.29
N GLY A 109 -37.60 -17.96 -24.23
CA GLY A 109 -37.16 -19.05 -23.35
C GLY A 109 -35.69 -19.44 -23.49
N LEU A 110 -35.23 -20.32 -22.60
CA LEU A 110 -33.89 -20.92 -22.52
C LEU A 110 -33.23 -21.09 -23.91
N LEU A 111 -32.18 -20.32 -24.16
CA LEU A 111 -31.36 -20.45 -25.35
C LEU A 111 -30.09 -21.26 -25.00
N ASN A 112 -29.71 -22.19 -25.88
CA ASN A 112 -28.44 -22.88 -25.81
C ASN A 112 -27.36 -21.99 -26.43
N TYR A 113 -26.40 -21.54 -25.61
CA TYR A 113 -25.28 -20.76 -26.08
C TYR A 113 -24.03 -21.64 -26.21
N GLN A 114 -23.33 -21.56 -27.33
CA GLN A 114 -22.02 -22.19 -27.53
C GLN A 114 -20.97 -21.12 -27.84
N TYR A 115 -20.14 -20.79 -26.85
CA TYR A 115 -19.01 -19.92 -27.10
C TYR A 115 -17.91 -20.71 -27.84
N GLN A 116 -17.65 -20.34 -29.12
CA GLN A 116 -16.57 -20.89 -29.96
C GLN A 116 -16.46 -22.43 -29.97
N GLY A 117 -17.57 -23.14 -29.98
CA GLY A 117 -17.60 -24.60 -30.12
C GLY A 117 -17.31 -25.41 -28.84
N ASN A 118 -17.22 -24.79 -27.69
CA ASN A 118 -17.13 -25.45 -26.39
C ASN A 118 -18.53 -25.82 -25.84
N ALA A 119 -18.56 -26.68 -24.81
CA ALA A 119 -19.76 -27.24 -24.22
C ALA A 119 -20.92 -26.24 -24.08
N SER A 120 -22.14 -26.67 -24.34
CA SER A 120 -23.35 -25.86 -24.24
C SER A 120 -23.51 -25.26 -22.85
N SER A 121 -23.54 -23.93 -22.77
CA SER A 121 -23.82 -23.18 -21.56
C SER A 121 -25.33 -23.11 -21.32
N LEU A 122 -25.74 -23.19 -20.06
CA LEU A 122 -27.13 -22.94 -19.66
C LEU A 122 -27.34 -21.42 -19.59
N TRP A 123 -28.25 -20.92 -20.43
CA TRP A 123 -28.65 -19.52 -20.39
C TRP A 123 -30.01 -19.35 -19.72
N LYS A 124 -30.15 -18.40 -18.82
CA LYS A 124 -31.39 -18.03 -18.18
C LYS A 124 -31.53 -16.53 -18.03
N GLU A 125 -32.70 -16.00 -18.35
CA GLU A 125 -33.02 -14.61 -18.08
C GLU A 125 -33.52 -14.44 -16.62
N ILE A 126 -33.18 -13.33 -16.01
CA ILE A 126 -33.54 -12.95 -14.64
C ILE A 126 -34.07 -11.52 -14.63
N ASP A 127 -34.91 -11.21 -13.65
CA ASP A 127 -35.48 -9.88 -13.47
C ASP A 127 -34.39 -8.81 -13.26
N TYR A 128 -34.54 -7.64 -13.90
CA TYR A 128 -33.63 -6.50 -13.76
C TYR A 128 -33.52 -5.99 -12.33
N SER A 129 -34.58 -6.13 -11.52
CA SER A 129 -34.58 -5.79 -10.09
C SER A 129 -33.58 -6.61 -9.26
N PHE A 130 -32.97 -7.63 -9.86
CA PHE A 130 -31.95 -8.43 -9.19
C PHE A 130 -30.66 -7.61 -9.02
N ASN A 131 -30.47 -7.06 -7.83
CA ASN A 131 -29.42 -6.11 -7.52
C ASN A 131 -28.07 -6.77 -7.20
N VAL A 132 -27.53 -7.54 -8.16
CA VAL A 132 -26.18 -8.12 -8.10
C VAL A 132 -25.39 -7.59 -9.29
N PRO A 133 -24.16 -7.10 -9.13
CA PRO A 133 -23.34 -6.57 -10.23
C PRO A 133 -23.13 -7.58 -11.36
N ASN A 134 -22.77 -7.09 -12.55
CA ASN A 134 -22.27 -7.94 -13.63
C ASN A 134 -20.96 -8.61 -13.21
N GLY A 135 -20.68 -9.81 -13.74
CA GLY A 135 -19.39 -10.47 -13.49
C GLY A 135 -19.48 -11.95 -13.16
N PRO A 136 -18.34 -12.57 -12.78
CA PRO A 136 -18.26 -14.00 -12.45
C PRO A 136 -18.75 -14.28 -11.03
N TYR A 137 -19.45 -15.39 -10.84
CA TYR A 137 -19.95 -15.86 -9.55
C TYR A 137 -19.78 -17.38 -9.40
N ILE A 138 -19.89 -17.85 -8.17
CA ILE A 138 -20.06 -19.26 -7.85
C ILE A 138 -21.48 -19.45 -7.33
N LEU A 139 -22.27 -20.24 -8.06
CA LEU A 139 -23.65 -20.57 -7.73
C LEU A 139 -23.70 -21.89 -6.94
N ASN A 140 -24.40 -21.89 -5.82
CA ASN A 140 -24.84 -23.13 -5.18
C ASN A 140 -26.20 -23.52 -5.78
N PRO A 141 -26.29 -24.57 -6.59
CA PRO A 141 -27.51 -24.92 -7.30
C PRO A 141 -28.62 -25.44 -6.38
N SER A 142 -28.30 -25.87 -5.17
CA SER A 142 -29.27 -26.39 -4.18
C SER A 142 -30.02 -25.29 -3.46
N THR A 143 -29.37 -24.14 -3.23
CA THR A 143 -29.94 -23.01 -2.49
C THR A 143 -30.27 -21.83 -3.40
N GLY A 144 -29.68 -21.76 -4.59
CA GLY A 144 -29.72 -20.60 -5.47
C GLY A 144 -28.78 -19.47 -5.02
N SER A 145 -27.98 -19.65 -3.98
CA SER A 145 -27.08 -18.62 -3.48
C SER A 145 -25.92 -18.37 -4.45
N LEU A 146 -25.64 -17.09 -4.69
CA LEU A 146 -24.50 -16.61 -5.48
C LEU A 146 -23.41 -16.10 -4.54
N HIS A 147 -22.18 -16.54 -4.78
CA HIS A 147 -21.03 -16.20 -3.98
C HIS A 147 -19.95 -15.54 -4.84
N THR A 148 -19.27 -14.52 -4.31
CA THR A 148 -18.17 -13.86 -4.99
C THR A 148 -16.94 -14.76 -5.00
N PRO A 149 -16.35 -15.09 -6.18
CA PRO A 149 -15.06 -15.73 -6.28
C PRO A 149 -13.93 -14.69 -6.10
N TYR A 150 -12.95 -15.02 -5.26
CA TYR A 150 -11.71 -14.28 -5.12
C TYR A 150 -10.59 -15.11 -5.75
N ARG A 151 -10.00 -14.63 -6.85
CA ARG A 151 -8.84 -15.32 -7.43
C ARG A 151 -7.69 -15.31 -6.44
N LEU A 152 -7.08 -16.47 -6.25
CA LEU A 152 -5.96 -16.63 -5.33
C LEU A 152 -4.64 -16.37 -6.06
N TYR A 153 -3.86 -15.44 -5.55
CA TYR A 153 -2.49 -15.14 -5.96
C TYR A 153 -1.50 -15.46 -4.84
N LEU A 154 -0.32 -15.95 -5.21
CA LEU A 154 0.77 -16.15 -4.27
C LEU A 154 1.45 -14.81 -3.95
N ASP A 155 1.78 -14.60 -2.69
CA ASP A 155 2.64 -13.52 -2.23
C ASP A 155 4.12 -13.94 -2.40
N THR A 156 4.60 -14.00 -3.64
CA THR A 156 5.94 -14.51 -3.99
C THR A 156 7.07 -13.68 -3.43
N GLN A 157 6.86 -12.40 -3.20
CA GLN A 157 7.86 -11.50 -2.61
C GLN A 157 7.77 -11.42 -1.09
N GLY A 158 6.76 -12.04 -0.50
CA GLY A 158 6.53 -11.96 0.94
C GLY A 158 6.16 -10.54 1.39
N ALA A 159 5.38 -9.82 0.59
CA ALA A 159 5.02 -8.43 0.82
C ALA A 159 3.89 -8.23 1.86
N PHE A 160 3.11 -9.28 2.11
CA PHE A 160 1.95 -9.23 2.99
C PHE A 160 2.16 -9.98 4.31
N THR A 161 1.48 -9.54 5.36
CA THR A 161 1.33 -10.29 6.61
C THR A 161 0.09 -11.18 6.55
N GLN A 162 -0.98 -10.71 5.89
CA GLN A 162 -2.21 -11.48 5.68
C GLN A 162 -3.02 -10.96 4.50
N GLY A 163 -3.67 -11.87 3.76
CA GLY A 163 -4.77 -11.55 2.86
C GLY A 163 -6.05 -11.32 3.67
N VAL A 164 -6.97 -10.52 3.15
CA VAL A 164 -8.22 -10.19 3.85
C VAL A 164 -9.43 -10.29 2.93
N ILE A 165 -10.61 -10.51 3.52
CA ILE A 165 -11.91 -10.47 2.86
C ILE A 165 -12.84 -9.54 3.64
N PRO A 166 -13.71 -8.76 2.96
CA PRO A 166 -14.74 -7.98 3.62
C PRO A 166 -15.87 -8.90 4.13
N LEU A 167 -16.55 -8.48 5.19
CA LEU A 167 -17.77 -9.13 5.70
C LEU A 167 -18.96 -8.19 5.56
N SER A 168 -20.16 -8.74 5.49
CA SER A 168 -21.41 -7.97 5.39
C SER A 168 -21.67 -7.03 6.59
N SER A 169 -20.98 -7.29 7.71
CA SER A 169 -20.97 -6.41 8.90
C SER A 169 -20.23 -5.08 8.69
N GLY A 170 -19.52 -4.90 7.57
CA GLY A 170 -18.60 -3.78 7.35
C GLY A 170 -17.24 -3.93 8.02
N SER A 171 -16.95 -5.09 8.61
CA SER A 171 -15.63 -5.48 9.11
C SER A 171 -14.89 -6.34 8.10
N PHE A 172 -13.65 -6.72 8.42
CA PHE A 172 -12.84 -7.61 7.62
C PHE A 172 -12.47 -8.88 8.41
N ALA A 173 -12.16 -9.95 7.69
CA ALA A 173 -11.61 -11.17 8.23
C ALA A 173 -10.32 -11.57 7.47
N PRO A 174 -9.38 -12.29 8.13
CA PRO A 174 -8.28 -12.92 7.42
C PRO A 174 -8.81 -13.88 6.34
N LEU A 175 -8.18 -13.90 5.16
CA LEU A 175 -8.50 -14.84 4.09
C LEU A 175 -8.18 -16.27 4.54
N PRO A 176 -9.16 -17.17 4.70
CA PRO A 176 -8.92 -18.53 5.19
C PRO A 176 -8.63 -19.52 4.06
N ALA A 177 -7.76 -19.12 3.11
CA ALA A 177 -7.41 -19.92 1.95
C ALA A 177 -5.92 -19.83 1.62
N ALA A 178 -5.36 -20.92 1.10
CA ALA A 178 -3.98 -20.98 0.65
C ALA A 178 -3.88 -21.78 -0.65
N LEU A 179 -2.96 -21.39 -1.53
CA LEU A 179 -2.62 -22.16 -2.72
C LEU A 179 -1.82 -23.41 -2.32
N PRO A 180 -2.18 -24.60 -2.85
CA PRO A 180 -1.50 -25.84 -2.51
C PRO A 180 -0.02 -25.83 -2.92
N GLY A 181 0.82 -26.42 -2.07
CA GLY A 181 2.24 -26.61 -2.36
C GLY A 181 3.12 -25.37 -2.25
N SER A 182 2.59 -24.27 -1.69
CA SER A 182 3.37 -23.04 -1.45
C SER A 182 3.61 -22.83 0.04
N SER A 183 4.79 -22.28 0.37
CA SER A 183 5.10 -21.75 1.70
C SER A 183 4.71 -20.28 1.87
N SER A 184 4.31 -19.62 0.78
CA SER A 184 3.85 -18.23 0.79
C SER A 184 2.36 -18.15 1.11
N ILE A 185 1.93 -17.05 1.72
CA ILE A 185 0.51 -16.77 1.92
C ILE A 185 -0.17 -16.49 0.57
N SER A 186 -1.48 -16.62 0.54
CA SER A 186 -2.29 -16.28 -0.62
C SER A 186 -3.07 -15.01 -0.38
N ILE A 187 -3.27 -14.24 -1.44
CA ILE A 187 -4.11 -13.04 -1.46
C ILE A 187 -5.31 -13.30 -2.36
N GLY A 188 -6.49 -13.07 -1.84
CA GLY A 188 -7.75 -13.17 -2.58
C GLY A 188 -8.11 -11.84 -3.22
N VAL A 189 -8.37 -11.88 -4.53
CA VAL A 189 -8.63 -10.67 -5.33
C VAL A 189 -9.97 -10.82 -6.04
N PRO A 190 -10.95 -9.91 -5.83
CA PRO A 190 -12.23 -9.96 -6.52
C PRO A 190 -12.11 -9.42 -7.95
N SER A 191 -13.07 -9.79 -8.81
CA SER A 191 -13.16 -9.26 -10.17
C SER A 191 -13.38 -7.74 -10.19
N ARG A 192 -12.71 -7.05 -11.11
CA ARG A 192 -12.93 -5.61 -11.35
C ARG A 192 -14.27 -5.31 -12.01
N ILE A 193 -14.86 -6.29 -12.68
CA ILE A 193 -16.15 -6.18 -13.39
C ILE A 193 -17.28 -5.77 -12.44
N TYR A 194 -17.18 -6.08 -11.14
CA TYR A 194 -18.19 -5.69 -10.15
C TYR A 194 -18.29 -4.18 -9.90
N TYR A 195 -17.31 -3.42 -10.33
CA TYR A 195 -17.11 -2.03 -9.93
C TYR A 195 -17.16 -1.11 -11.15
N THR A 196 -17.84 0.02 -10.99
CA THR A 196 -17.85 1.10 -11.99
C THR A 196 -17.45 2.39 -11.27
N PRO A 197 -16.34 3.02 -11.64
CA PRO A 197 -15.96 4.31 -11.08
C PRO A 197 -17.03 5.39 -11.36
N THR A 198 -17.35 6.17 -10.34
CA THR A 198 -18.26 7.32 -10.40
C THR A 198 -17.67 8.49 -9.62
N ASP A 199 -18.28 9.67 -9.71
CA ASP A 199 -17.85 10.82 -8.92
C ASP A 199 -17.92 10.57 -7.40
N ASP A 200 -18.91 9.77 -6.94
CA ASP A 200 -19.06 9.40 -5.52
C ASP A 200 -18.08 8.26 -5.12
N TYR A 201 -17.73 7.39 -6.07
CA TYR A 201 -16.85 6.25 -5.86
C TYR A 201 -15.66 6.27 -6.84
N PRO A 202 -14.79 7.28 -6.79
CA PRO A 202 -13.71 7.45 -7.77
C PRO A 202 -12.63 6.37 -7.70
N LEU A 203 -12.57 5.60 -6.60
CA LEU A 203 -11.65 4.47 -6.42
C LEU A 203 -12.35 3.11 -6.54
N ALA A 204 -13.56 3.05 -7.13
CA ALA A 204 -14.31 1.81 -7.26
C ALA A 204 -13.48 0.72 -7.97
N GLY A 205 -13.25 -0.40 -7.26
CA GLY A 205 -12.47 -1.53 -7.77
C GLY A 205 -10.95 -1.37 -7.75
N VAL A 206 -10.41 -0.25 -7.29
CA VAL A 206 -8.97 -0.06 -7.04
C VAL A 206 -8.55 -0.95 -5.88
N ARG A 207 -7.64 -1.89 -6.13
CA ARG A 207 -7.16 -2.87 -5.15
C ARG A 207 -6.01 -2.28 -4.34
N ILE A 208 -6.22 -2.18 -3.03
CA ILE A 208 -5.27 -1.54 -2.12
C ILE A 208 -4.72 -2.53 -1.09
N GLY A 209 -3.41 -2.45 -0.84
CA GLY A 209 -2.77 -3.00 0.35
C GLY A 209 -2.52 -1.92 1.39
N VAL A 210 -2.56 -2.25 2.66
CA VAL A 210 -2.30 -1.30 3.75
C VAL A 210 -1.14 -1.76 4.63
N LYS A 211 -0.22 -0.87 4.96
CA LYS A 211 0.90 -1.14 5.88
C LYS A 211 0.37 -1.62 7.23
N ASP A 212 0.96 -2.67 7.79
CA ASP A 212 0.47 -3.35 8.99
C ASP A 212 0.76 -2.60 10.31
N ILE A 213 0.60 -1.27 10.28
CA ILE A 213 0.52 -0.37 11.43
C ILE A 213 -0.84 0.33 11.52
N TYR A 214 -1.69 0.18 10.50
CA TYR A 214 -3.03 0.75 10.45
C TYR A 214 -4.03 -0.25 11.01
N ASP A 215 -4.88 0.17 11.92
CA ASP A 215 -6.01 -0.62 12.36
C ASP A 215 -7.01 -0.81 11.21
N VAL A 216 -7.53 -2.02 11.12
CA VAL A 216 -8.62 -2.40 10.21
C VAL A 216 -9.65 -3.14 11.03
N HIS A 217 -10.90 -2.70 10.97
CA HIS A 217 -12.01 -3.27 11.75
C HIS A 217 -12.13 -4.79 11.53
N GLY A 218 -12.06 -5.57 12.62
CA GLY A 218 -12.13 -7.02 12.62
C GLY A 218 -10.78 -7.74 12.41
N LEU A 219 -9.68 -6.99 12.23
CA LEU A 219 -8.34 -7.56 12.09
C LEU A 219 -7.42 -7.13 13.22
N LYS A 220 -6.45 -7.96 13.54
CA LYS A 220 -5.34 -7.59 14.41
C LYS A 220 -4.31 -6.75 13.66
N THR A 221 -3.63 -5.85 14.37
CA THR A 221 -2.50 -5.09 13.85
C THR A 221 -1.21 -5.70 14.36
N GLY A 222 -0.29 -6.04 13.45
CA GLY A 222 0.95 -6.73 13.79
C GLY A 222 2.14 -5.82 14.08
N ALA A 223 2.22 -4.66 13.42
CA ALA A 223 3.32 -3.71 13.56
C ALA A 223 4.74 -4.32 13.40
N GLY A 224 4.88 -5.38 12.61
CA GLY A 224 6.14 -6.11 12.48
C GLY A 224 6.57 -6.85 13.76
N SER A 225 5.64 -7.13 14.69
CA SER A 225 5.91 -7.78 15.98
C SER A 225 4.88 -8.86 16.28
N ARG A 226 5.35 -10.12 16.43
CA ARG A 226 4.48 -11.23 16.86
C ARG A 226 3.95 -11.02 18.27
N ALA A 227 4.79 -10.51 19.17
CA ALA A 227 4.39 -10.23 20.54
C ALA A 227 3.29 -9.16 20.62
N TYR A 228 3.36 -8.11 19.78
CA TYR A 228 2.31 -7.11 19.68
C TYR A 228 1.00 -7.70 19.12
N TYR A 229 1.10 -8.47 18.04
CA TYR A 229 -0.02 -9.17 17.43
C TYR A 229 -0.75 -10.10 18.42
N ASP A 230 0.01 -10.82 19.26
CA ASP A 230 -0.57 -11.76 20.23
C ASP A 230 -1.22 -11.04 21.43
N THR A 231 -0.68 -9.88 21.81
CA THR A 231 -1.14 -9.13 23.00
C THR A 231 -2.46 -8.43 22.77
N TYR A 232 -2.67 -7.83 21.61
CA TYR A 232 -3.84 -7.01 21.37
C TYR A 232 -4.94 -7.75 20.59
N PRO A 233 -6.22 -7.46 20.90
CA PRO A 233 -7.36 -8.02 20.18
C PRO A 233 -7.48 -7.45 18.77
N GLU A 234 -8.45 -7.94 18.02
CA GLU A 234 -8.88 -7.36 16.75
C GLU A 234 -9.33 -5.91 16.95
N ALA A 235 -8.99 -5.06 15.99
CA ALA A 235 -9.38 -3.65 16.01
C ALA A 235 -10.90 -3.49 15.87
N ASN A 236 -11.47 -2.62 16.70
CA ASN A 236 -12.91 -2.31 16.69
C ASN A 236 -13.30 -1.19 15.74
N GLY A 237 -12.41 -0.79 14.85
CA GLY A 237 -12.62 0.25 13.84
C GLY A 237 -11.42 0.37 12.92
N THR A 238 -11.64 0.99 11.77
CA THR A 238 -10.63 1.24 10.75
C THR A 238 -9.98 2.61 10.95
N ALA A 239 -8.68 2.72 10.70
CA ALA A 239 -7.96 4.01 10.70
C ALA A 239 -8.58 4.99 9.68
N PRO A 240 -8.84 6.26 10.03
CA PRO A 240 -9.52 7.22 9.16
C PRO A 240 -8.86 7.38 7.79
N ALA A 241 -7.52 7.39 7.72
CA ALA A 241 -6.79 7.45 6.46
C ALA A 241 -7.14 6.32 5.49
N LEU A 242 -7.33 5.09 5.98
CA LEU A 242 -7.79 3.96 5.16
C LEU A 242 -9.30 4.03 4.91
N GLN A 243 -10.09 4.44 5.89
CA GLN A 243 -11.56 4.50 5.76
C GLN A 243 -11.98 5.42 4.62
N HIS A 244 -11.35 6.58 4.43
CA HIS A 244 -11.63 7.48 3.30
C HIS A 244 -11.48 6.79 1.94
N LEU A 245 -10.48 5.90 1.79
CA LEU A 245 -10.27 5.16 0.54
C LEU A 245 -11.34 4.08 0.33
N LEU A 246 -11.72 3.38 1.39
CA LEU A 246 -12.78 2.38 1.35
C LEU A 246 -14.14 3.01 1.02
N ASP A 247 -14.44 4.16 1.62
CA ASP A 247 -15.67 4.92 1.37
C ASP A 247 -15.73 5.42 -0.09
N ALA A 248 -14.58 5.68 -0.71
CA ALA A 248 -14.44 6.01 -2.13
C ALA A 248 -14.45 4.79 -3.08
N GLY A 249 -14.69 3.58 -2.57
CA GLY A 249 -14.86 2.36 -3.34
C GLY A 249 -13.61 1.51 -3.53
N ALA A 250 -12.48 1.83 -2.87
CA ALA A 250 -11.29 1.00 -2.91
C ALA A 250 -11.51 -0.37 -2.26
N VAL A 251 -10.84 -1.39 -2.77
CA VAL A 251 -10.95 -2.79 -2.32
C VAL A 251 -9.70 -3.17 -1.55
N LEU A 252 -9.80 -3.33 -0.23
CA LEU A 252 -8.70 -3.81 0.60
C LEU A 252 -8.46 -5.30 0.34
N VAL A 253 -7.23 -5.67 -0.05
CA VAL A 253 -6.85 -7.06 -0.35
C VAL A 253 -5.91 -7.67 0.70
N GLY A 254 -5.24 -6.86 1.52
CA GLY A 254 -4.36 -7.39 2.56
C GLY A 254 -3.64 -6.34 3.38
N LYS A 255 -3.08 -6.78 4.51
CA LYS A 255 -2.15 -6.00 5.33
C LYS A 255 -0.72 -6.31 4.90
N MET A 256 0.11 -5.27 4.72
CA MET A 256 1.43 -5.36 4.13
C MET A 256 2.53 -5.22 5.19
N LYS A 257 3.62 -5.94 5.00
CA LYS A 257 4.75 -5.95 5.93
C LYS A 257 5.35 -4.56 6.13
N THR A 258 5.75 -4.33 7.36
CA THR A 258 6.49 -3.17 7.83
C THR A 258 7.68 -3.65 8.65
N THR A 259 8.71 -2.84 8.81
CA THR A 259 9.69 -3.02 9.88
C THR A 259 9.01 -2.85 11.24
N GLN A 260 9.62 -3.35 12.31
CA GLN A 260 9.00 -3.35 13.62
C GLN A 260 8.72 -1.93 14.12
N TYR A 261 7.43 -1.63 14.38
CA TYR A 261 6.90 -0.31 14.77
C TYR A 261 7.32 0.83 13.83
N ALA A 262 7.45 0.53 12.53
CA ALA A 262 7.92 1.46 11.51
C ALA A 262 9.33 2.04 11.75
N ALA A 263 10.15 1.39 12.59
CA ALA A 263 11.51 1.79 12.84
C ALA A 263 12.41 1.67 11.60
N PRO A 264 13.47 2.44 11.48
CA PRO A 264 14.46 2.28 10.42
C PRO A 264 15.24 0.96 10.63
N GLU A 265 15.07 0.00 9.73
CA GLU A 265 15.73 -1.30 9.76
C GLU A 265 16.28 -1.66 8.39
N ASN A 266 17.46 -2.29 8.35
CA ASN A 266 17.91 -3.04 7.18
C ASN A 266 17.19 -4.39 7.10
N VAL A 267 17.13 -4.97 5.93
CA VAL A 267 16.47 -6.27 5.70
C VAL A 267 16.91 -7.36 6.68
N ARG A 268 18.22 -7.44 6.99
CA ARG A 268 18.78 -8.43 7.91
C ARG A 268 18.42 -8.22 9.39
N ASP A 269 18.04 -7.01 9.76
CA ASP A 269 17.67 -6.66 11.14
C ASP A 269 16.18 -6.96 11.41
N ALA A 270 15.41 -7.28 10.37
CA ALA A 270 14.00 -7.68 10.44
C ALA A 270 13.88 -9.16 10.87
N ILE A 271 14.10 -9.44 12.16
CA ILE A 271 14.21 -10.79 12.72
C ILE A 271 12.84 -11.40 13.00
N ASP A 272 11.93 -10.65 13.55
CA ASP A 272 10.62 -11.16 13.98
C ASP A 272 9.71 -11.47 12.79
N TYR A 273 9.64 -10.56 11.83
CA TYR A 273 9.05 -10.79 10.51
C TYR A 273 10.11 -10.55 9.43
N GLN A 274 10.39 -11.57 8.64
CA GLN A 274 11.33 -11.44 7.53
C GLN A 274 10.87 -10.34 6.56
N ALA A 275 11.81 -9.46 6.18
CA ALA A 275 11.57 -8.42 5.19
C ALA A 275 11.24 -9.03 3.80
N PRO A 276 10.36 -8.39 3.02
CA PRO A 276 10.03 -8.83 1.68
C PRO A 276 11.23 -8.75 0.73
N PHE A 277 11.09 -9.35 -0.46
CA PHE A 277 12.10 -9.29 -1.52
C PHE A 277 11.79 -8.15 -2.47
N ASN A 278 12.81 -7.36 -2.80
CA ASN A 278 12.73 -6.38 -3.87
C ASN A 278 12.67 -7.13 -5.22
N PRO A 279 11.66 -6.89 -6.09
CA PRO A 279 11.57 -7.62 -7.36
C PRO A 279 12.56 -7.13 -8.41
N ARG A 280 13.18 -5.95 -8.22
CA ARG A 280 14.01 -5.31 -9.24
C ARG A 280 15.36 -6.00 -9.40
N GLY A 281 15.88 -5.94 -10.62
CA GLY A 281 17.16 -6.52 -10.98
C GLY A 281 17.21 -8.01 -10.71
N ASP A 282 18.17 -8.43 -9.87
CA ASP A 282 18.38 -9.83 -9.50
C ASP A 282 17.43 -10.37 -8.41
N GLY A 283 16.57 -9.51 -7.86
CA GLY A 283 15.62 -9.90 -6.79
C GLY A 283 16.24 -9.96 -5.38
N TYR A 284 17.50 -9.59 -5.21
CA TYR A 284 18.24 -9.69 -3.94
C TYR A 284 18.79 -8.35 -3.42
N GLN A 285 18.28 -7.25 -3.95
CA GLN A 285 18.61 -5.91 -3.46
C GLN A 285 17.84 -5.58 -2.18
N GLU A 286 18.29 -4.57 -1.43
CA GLU A 286 17.53 -3.95 -0.36
C GLU A 286 16.15 -3.50 -0.88
N VAL A 287 15.13 -3.61 -0.04
CA VAL A 287 13.74 -3.29 -0.39
C VAL A 287 13.31 -1.92 0.15
N GLY A 288 14.15 -1.34 0.99
CA GLY A 288 13.84 -0.12 1.73
C GLY A 288 12.89 -0.33 2.90
N SER A 289 12.97 0.58 3.86
CA SER A 289 12.14 0.57 5.07
C SER A 289 11.50 1.95 5.33
N SER A 290 10.45 1.96 6.09
CA SER A 290 9.75 0.92 6.82
C SER A 290 8.52 0.37 6.08
N SER A 291 8.02 1.01 4.99
CA SER A 291 6.90 0.51 4.18
C SER A 291 7.38 -0.53 3.15
N SER A 292 8.16 -1.51 3.60
CA SER A 292 8.86 -2.49 2.77
C SER A 292 7.91 -3.38 1.95
N GLY A 293 6.82 -3.86 2.57
CA GLY A 293 5.79 -4.63 1.88
C GLY A 293 5.09 -3.84 0.78
N ALA A 294 4.80 -2.56 1.04
CA ALA A 294 4.19 -1.67 0.06
C ALA A 294 5.10 -1.47 -1.17
N GLY A 295 6.40 -1.22 -0.95
CA GLY A 295 7.39 -1.12 -2.03
C GLY A 295 7.46 -2.38 -2.88
N ALA A 296 7.72 -3.53 -2.24
CA ALA A 296 7.83 -4.82 -2.91
C ALA A 296 6.55 -5.23 -3.64
N GLY A 297 5.39 -5.09 -2.99
CA GLY A 297 4.11 -5.50 -3.56
C GLY A 297 3.72 -4.69 -4.78
N ILE A 298 3.81 -3.36 -4.71
CA ILE A 298 3.51 -2.48 -5.84
C ILE A 298 4.48 -2.73 -7.01
N ALA A 299 5.75 -2.92 -6.74
CA ALA A 299 6.72 -3.18 -7.79
C ALA A 299 6.58 -4.58 -8.43
N SER A 300 5.89 -5.54 -7.77
CA SER A 300 5.81 -6.93 -8.22
C SER A 300 4.48 -7.30 -8.84
N TYR A 301 3.36 -6.95 -8.17
CA TYR A 301 2.06 -7.55 -8.44
C TYR A 301 1.22 -6.69 -9.36
N HIS A 302 0.99 -7.15 -10.59
CA HIS A 302 0.15 -6.46 -11.58
C HIS A 302 -1.31 -6.28 -11.11
N TRP A 303 -1.79 -7.18 -10.24
CA TRP A 303 -3.14 -7.15 -9.69
C TRP A 303 -3.31 -6.17 -8.51
N LEU A 304 -2.22 -5.63 -7.95
CA LEU A 304 -2.22 -4.63 -6.87
C LEU A 304 -1.99 -3.24 -7.45
N ASP A 305 -2.90 -2.32 -7.20
CA ASP A 305 -2.89 -0.99 -7.82
C ASP A 305 -2.21 0.06 -6.95
N LEU A 306 -2.47 0.01 -5.63
CA LEU A 306 -2.09 1.04 -4.69
C LEU A 306 -1.68 0.41 -3.36
N ALA A 307 -0.75 1.04 -2.64
CA ALA A 307 -0.45 0.68 -1.26
C ALA A 307 -0.40 1.93 -0.37
N LEU A 308 -1.09 1.86 0.78
CA LEU A 308 -1.04 2.89 1.81
C LEU A 308 0.13 2.61 2.75
N GLY A 309 1.10 3.51 2.78
CA GLY A 309 2.28 3.51 3.65
C GLY A 309 2.27 4.62 4.69
N SER A 310 3.40 4.78 5.39
CA SER A 310 3.65 5.91 6.29
C SER A 310 5.09 6.40 6.15
N ASP A 311 5.35 7.68 6.37
CA ASP A 311 6.66 8.29 6.29
C ASP A 311 6.90 9.22 7.49
N THR A 312 7.94 8.92 8.27
CA THR A 312 8.42 9.70 9.41
C THR A 312 9.80 10.28 9.16
N GLY A 313 10.64 9.54 8.43
CA GLY A 313 12.02 9.91 8.09
C GLY A 313 12.43 9.47 6.68
N GLY A 314 11.49 8.98 5.87
CA GLY A 314 11.76 8.44 4.53
C GLY A 314 11.01 7.13 4.25
N SER A 315 10.13 6.69 5.15
CA SER A 315 9.55 5.34 5.13
C SER A 315 8.56 5.04 4.00
N ILE A 316 8.20 6.01 3.15
CA ILE A 316 7.56 5.82 1.85
C ILE A 316 8.58 6.06 0.75
N ARG A 317 9.33 7.14 0.85
CA ARG A 317 10.25 7.63 -0.18
C ARG A 317 11.38 6.64 -0.45
N ILE A 318 11.98 6.04 0.60
CA ILE A 318 13.06 5.05 0.45
C ILE A 318 12.56 3.76 -0.21
N PRO A 319 11.48 3.09 0.26
CA PRO A 319 10.93 1.94 -0.47
C PRO A 319 10.50 2.27 -1.91
N ALA A 320 10.02 3.49 -2.18
CA ALA A 320 9.67 3.90 -3.54
C ALA A 320 10.91 3.99 -4.44
N GLU A 321 12.01 4.56 -3.95
CA GLU A 321 13.30 4.63 -4.66
C GLU A 321 13.87 3.24 -4.94
N ASP A 322 13.98 2.39 -3.90
CA ASP A 322 14.58 1.07 -4.00
C ASP A 322 13.80 0.14 -4.96
N ASN A 323 12.49 0.32 -5.04
CA ASN A 323 11.62 -0.48 -5.90
C ASN A 323 11.26 0.24 -7.22
N GLY A 324 11.75 1.45 -7.46
CA GLY A 324 11.52 2.21 -8.70
C GLY A 324 10.03 2.43 -8.99
N ILE A 325 9.31 3.00 -8.04
CA ILE A 325 7.89 3.32 -8.13
C ILE A 325 7.64 4.74 -7.61
N PHE A 326 6.45 5.28 -7.84
CA PHE A 326 6.06 6.56 -7.27
C PHE A 326 5.75 6.42 -5.79
N GLY A 327 6.19 7.40 -4.98
CA GLY A 327 5.88 7.45 -3.56
C GLY A 327 5.77 8.88 -3.06
N ASN A 328 4.75 9.20 -2.27
CA ASN A 328 4.60 10.55 -1.72
C ASN A 328 4.63 10.59 -0.19
N ARG A 329 5.52 11.41 0.34
CA ARG A 329 5.34 11.99 1.65
C ARG A 329 4.53 13.28 1.47
N PRO A 330 3.28 13.38 2.01
CA PRO A 330 2.52 14.61 1.90
C PRO A 330 2.99 15.67 2.90
N THR A 331 2.46 16.86 2.76
CA THR A 331 2.51 17.89 3.80
C THR A 331 2.06 17.31 5.14
N HIS A 332 2.81 17.58 6.20
CA HIS A 332 2.49 17.08 7.54
C HIS A 332 1.13 17.62 8.02
N GLY A 333 0.33 16.75 8.63
CA GLY A 333 -0.97 17.12 9.20
C GLY A 333 -2.16 17.13 8.21
N LEU A 334 -1.98 16.69 6.94
CA LEU A 334 -3.08 16.63 5.98
C LEU A 334 -4.10 15.52 6.24
N VAL A 335 -3.77 14.51 7.01
CA VAL A 335 -4.65 13.36 7.27
C VAL A 335 -4.63 12.98 8.75
N ASP A 336 -5.78 12.52 9.25
CA ASP A 336 -5.90 11.98 10.60
C ASP A 336 -5.22 10.61 10.71
N LEU A 337 -4.21 10.52 11.58
CA LEU A 337 -3.44 9.32 11.89
C LEU A 337 -3.90 8.60 13.16
N SER A 338 -5.08 8.91 13.66
CA SER A 338 -5.68 8.11 14.73
C SER A 338 -5.82 6.65 14.27
N ARG A 339 -5.64 5.70 15.18
CA ARG A 339 -5.60 4.25 14.89
C ARG A 339 -4.44 3.80 13.98
N VAL A 340 -3.38 4.58 13.93
CA VAL A 340 -2.10 4.20 13.29
C VAL A 340 -1.03 4.15 14.37
N ILE A 341 -0.25 3.08 14.42
CA ILE A 341 0.86 2.97 15.38
C ILE A 341 1.93 4.00 15.03
N PRO A 342 2.24 4.95 15.92
CA PRO A 342 3.15 6.04 15.62
C PRO A 342 4.62 5.63 15.73
N LEU A 343 5.48 6.26 14.93
CA LEU A 343 6.92 6.33 15.17
C LEU A 343 7.27 7.67 15.87
N GLY A 344 6.77 8.78 15.34
CA GLY A 344 6.94 10.12 15.90
C GLY A 344 5.88 11.06 15.33
N PRO A 345 4.76 11.30 16.05
CA PRO A 345 3.65 12.13 15.58
C PRO A 345 4.05 13.51 15.06
N GLU A 346 5.16 14.07 15.55
CA GLU A 346 5.72 15.33 15.05
C GLU A 346 6.16 15.25 13.56
N PHE A 347 6.32 14.05 13.02
CA PHE A 347 6.83 13.81 11.67
C PHE A 347 5.96 12.88 10.84
N ASP A 348 5.14 12.05 11.50
CA ASP A 348 4.37 10.98 10.83
C ASP A 348 3.41 11.53 9.79
N THR A 349 3.40 10.88 8.63
CA THR A 349 2.45 11.15 7.55
C THR A 349 1.97 9.82 6.95
N ALA A 350 0.74 9.81 6.41
CA ALA A 350 0.25 8.74 5.56
C ALA A 350 0.35 9.14 4.09
N GLY A 351 0.83 8.23 3.25
CA GLY A 351 0.95 8.46 1.82
C GLY A 351 0.99 7.15 1.05
N PHE A 352 1.16 7.23 -0.24
CA PHE A 352 1.00 6.10 -1.14
C PHE A 352 2.29 5.69 -1.82
N LEU A 353 2.30 4.40 -2.22
CA LEU A 353 3.21 3.85 -3.22
C LEU A 353 2.36 3.34 -4.37
N ALA A 354 2.72 3.70 -5.61
CA ALA A 354 1.93 3.43 -6.81
C ALA A 354 2.81 3.27 -8.05
N ARG A 355 2.25 2.63 -9.10
CA ARG A 355 2.82 2.61 -10.45
C ARG A 355 2.04 3.52 -11.39
N ASP A 356 0.73 3.61 -11.18
CA ASP A 356 -0.19 4.38 -12.01
C ASP A 356 -0.42 5.76 -11.40
N ILE A 357 -0.15 6.79 -12.20
CA ILE A 357 -0.24 8.19 -11.78
C ILE A 357 -1.69 8.66 -11.60
N GLU A 358 -2.62 8.16 -12.40
CA GLU A 358 -4.03 8.58 -12.33
C GLU A 358 -4.68 8.02 -11.07
N ILE A 359 -4.45 6.73 -10.78
CA ILE A 359 -4.91 6.08 -9.54
C ILE A 359 -4.27 6.77 -8.34
N TRP A 360 -2.97 7.03 -8.38
CA TRP A 360 -2.25 7.70 -7.30
C TRP A 360 -2.79 9.10 -7.01
N SER A 361 -2.95 9.92 -8.07
CA SER A 361 -3.50 11.28 -7.94
C SER A 361 -4.93 11.26 -7.40
N THR A 362 -5.78 10.36 -7.88
CA THR A 362 -7.16 10.19 -7.38
C THR A 362 -7.17 9.81 -5.91
N ALA A 363 -6.36 8.85 -5.49
CA ALA A 363 -6.26 8.43 -4.10
C ALA A 363 -5.78 9.55 -3.16
N CYS A 364 -4.79 10.34 -3.61
CA CYS A 364 -4.34 11.52 -2.86
C CYS A 364 -5.46 12.54 -2.69
N ARG A 365 -6.24 12.82 -3.74
CA ARG A 365 -7.37 13.77 -3.68
C ARG A 365 -8.51 13.28 -2.80
N VAL A 366 -8.71 11.96 -2.70
CA VAL A 366 -9.68 11.34 -1.78
C VAL A 366 -9.22 11.43 -0.33
N MET A 367 -7.96 11.07 -0.07
CA MET A 367 -7.47 10.96 1.31
C MET A 367 -7.13 12.31 1.95
N TYR A 368 -6.58 13.26 1.16
CA TYR A 368 -6.16 14.56 1.68
C TYR A 368 -7.24 15.60 1.45
N SER A 369 -7.80 16.11 2.53
CA SER A 369 -8.71 17.25 2.45
C SER A 369 -7.97 18.50 1.95
N ASN A 370 -8.59 19.27 1.07
CA ASN A 370 -8.09 20.57 0.59
C ASN A 370 -6.84 20.56 -0.29
N LEU A 371 -6.65 19.53 -1.13
CA LEU A 371 -5.63 19.58 -2.20
C LEU A 371 -5.96 20.56 -3.34
N THR A 372 -6.87 21.48 -3.14
CA THR A 372 -7.23 22.48 -4.14
C THR A 372 -6.04 23.42 -4.40
N ALA A 373 -5.38 23.20 -5.52
CA ALA A 373 -4.30 24.06 -5.98
C ALA A 373 -4.87 25.39 -6.50
N ASN A 374 -4.80 26.42 -5.69
CA ASN A 374 -4.99 27.79 -6.15
C ASN A 374 -3.69 28.29 -6.83
N TYR A 375 -3.21 27.61 -7.88
CA TYR A 375 -2.07 28.06 -8.66
C TYR A 375 -2.44 28.20 -10.14
N THR A 376 -1.78 29.10 -10.83
CA THR A 376 -2.02 29.39 -12.25
C THR A 376 -0.85 28.98 -13.15
N ARG A 377 0.28 28.64 -12.56
CA ARG A 377 1.51 28.21 -13.25
C ARG A 377 2.36 27.35 -12.33
N TYR A 378 3.26 26.59 -12.89
CA TYR A 378 4.32 25.92 -12.13
C TYR A 378 5.44 26.88 -11.73
N PRO A 379 6.23 26.55 -10.67
CA PRO A 379 7.41 27.30 -10.29
C PRO A 379 8.40 27.42 -11.45
N LYS A 380 9.00 28.62 -11.59
CA LYS A 380 10.03 28.89 -12.60
C LYS A 380 11.45 28.92 -12.03
N ARG A 381 11.63 28.36 -10.85
CA ARG A 381 12.92 28.20 -10.21
C ARG A 381 13.06 26.74 -9.72
N VAL A 382 14.14 26.10 -10.12
CA VAL A 382 14.50 24.75 -9.70
C VAL A 382 15.81 24.85 -8.90
N LEU A 383 15.74 24.42 -7.64
CA LEU A 383 16.87 24.32 -6.74
C LEU A 383 17.38 22.87 -6.75
N THR A 384 18.68 22.67 -6.85
CA THR A 384 19.28 21.33 -6.77
C THR A 384 20.24 21.24 -5.60
N TYR A 385 20.21 20.11 -4.90
CA TYR A 385 21.13 19.81 -3.83
C TYR A 385 21.97 18.58 -4.20
N ASP A 386 23.29 18.78 -4.29
CA ASP A 386 24.30 17.75 -4.53
C ASP A 386 23.98 16.82 -5.74
N LEU A 387 23.39 17.37 -6.77
CA LEU A 387 23.14 16.63 -8.00
C LEU A 387 24.35 16.66 -8.94
N PRO A 388 24.56 15.57 -9.72
CA PRO A 388 25.67 15.50 -10.66
C PRO A 388 25.59 16.58 -11.74
N SER A 389 26.75 16.99 -12.23
CA SER A 389 26.89 17.98 -13.31
C SER A 389 27.21 17.29 -14.63
N ALA A 390 26.59 17.78 -15.72
CA ALA A 390 26.94 17.34 -17.07
C ALA A 390 28.42 17.62 -17.46
N LYS A 391 29.10 18.47 -16.70
CA LYS A 391 30.51 18.84 -16.93
C LYS A 391 31.49 17.93 -16.17
N ASP A 392 30.98 17.03 -15.33
CA ASP A 392 31.81 16.08 -14.60
C ASP A 392 32.38 15.05 -15.57
N PRO A 393 33.73 14.89 -15.66
CA PRO A 393 34.36 13.98 -16.59
C PRO A 393 34.09 12.49 -16.27
N ASP A 394 33.83 12.19 -15.00
CA ASP A 394 33.66 10.82 -14.46
C ASP A 394 32.19 10.48 -14.16
N ILE A 395 31.25 11.14 -14.85
CA ILE A 395 29.81 10.96 -14.64
C ILE A 395 29.37 9.51 -14.88
N SER A 396 28.72 8.89 -13.88
CA SER A 396 28.18 7.53 -13.96
C SER A 396 26.95 7.45 -14.89
N ASP A 397 26.49 6.23 -15.20
CA ASP A 397 25.27 6.06 -16.00
C ASP A 397 24.03 6.54 -15.26
N SER A 398 23.94 6.34 -13.94
CA SER A 398 22.86 6.89 -13.11
C SER A 398 22.87 8.42 -13.11
N ASP A 399 24.04 9.02 -12.99
CA ASP A 399 24.17 10.47 -13.02
C ASP A 399 23.74 11.06 -14.37
N ARG A 400 24.04 10.37 -15.49
CA ARG A 400 23.55 10.77 -16.82
C ARG A 400 22.03 10.79 -16.90
N VAL A 401 21.35 9.78 -16.31
CA VAL A 401 19.88 9.73 -16.25
C VAL A 401 19.34 10.92 -15.46
N ILE A 402 19.94 11.22 -14.30
CA ILE A 402 19.57 12.36 -13.45
C ILE A 402 19.74 13.68 -14.21
N VAL A 403 20.92 13.92 -14.79
CA VAL A 403 21.21 15.15 -15.55
C VAL A 403 20.24 15.34 -16.72
N GLN A 404 19.95 14.27 -17.47
CA GLN A 404 18.99 14.30 -18.58
C GLN A 404 17.57 14.63 -18.11
N PHE A 405 17.13 14.03 -16.99
CA PHE A 405 15.83 14.35 -16.42
C PHE A 405 15.74 15.80 -15.98
N VAL A 406 16.72 16.30 -15.20
CA VAL A 406 16.76 17.71 -14.75
C VAL A 406 16.72 18.67 -15.95
N GLY A 407 17.49 18.39 -17.01
CA GLY A 407 17.48 19.21 -18.21
C GLY A 407 16.12 19.23 -18.93
N ARG A 408 15.42 18.07 -18.98
CA ARG A 408 14.07 18.00 -19.56
C ARG A 408 13.04 18.72 -18.70
N LEU A 409 13.11 18.58 -17.38
CA LEU A 409 12.21 19.26 -16.43
C LEU A 409 12.37 20.78 -16.50
N VAL A 410 13.60 21.29 -16.44
CA VAL A 410 13.90 22.73 -16.53
C VAL A 410 13.39 23.32 -17.85
N LYS A 411 13.60 22.61 -18.97
CA LYS A 411 13.06 22.99 -20.26
C LYS A 411 11.53 23.01 -20.30
N PHE A 412 10.87 21.97 -19.73
CA PHE A 412 9.42 21.87 -19.66
C PHE A 412 8.81 23.04 -18.87
N LEU A 413 9.38 23.35 -17.72
CA LEU A 413 8.95 24.44 -16.85
C LEU A 413 9.35 25.82 -17.37
N SER A 414 10.28 25.92 -18.32
CA SER A 414 10.98 27.18 -18.70
C SER A 414 11.52 27.85 -17.42
N ALA A 415 12.22 27.09 -16.62
CA ALA A 415 12.68 27.49 -15.27
C ALA A 415 14.18 27.79 -15.25
N ASP A 416 14.60 28.61 -14.29
CA ASP A 416 15.99 28.82 -13.92
C ASP A 416 16.48 27.70 -13.01
N LEU A 417 17.67 27.16 -13.27
CA LEU A 417 18.33 26.14 -12.46
C LEU A 417 19.42 26.78 -11.60
N SER A 418 19.39 26.50 -10.30
CA SER A 418 20.44 26.90 -9.38
C SER A 418 20.72 25.83 -8.35
N THR A 419 21.97 25.74 -7.89
CA THR A 419 22.34 24.91 -6.75
C THR A 419 22.15 25.67 -5.45
N PHE A 420 21.89 24.96 -4.37
CA PHE A 420 21.83 25.55 -3.04
C PHE A 420 22.57 24.66 -2.02
N ASN A 421 22.97 25.28 -0.92
CA ASN A 421 23.51 24.60 0.25
C ASN A 421 22.79 25.12 1.48
N HIS A 422 21.97 24.28 2.08
CA HIS A 422 21.16 24.66 3.24
C HIS A 422 21.99 25.04 4.47
N THR A 423 23.17 24.45 4.65
CA THR A 423 24.09 24.79 5.75
C THR A 423 24.71 26.19 5.58
N GLU A 424 25.13 26.51 4.34
CA GLU A 424 25.66 27.85 4.04
C GLU A 424 24.56 28.91 4.16
N GLU A 425 23.34 28.60 3.68
CA GLU A 425 22.21 29.53 3.77
C GLU A 425 21.78 29.75 5.22
N TRP A 426 21.75 28.70 6.05
CA TRP A 426 21.55 28.84 7.49
C TRP A 426 22.59 29.75 8.13
N SER A 427 23.86 29.49 7.86
CA SER A 427 24.96 30.32 8.43
C SER A 427 24.84 31.81 8.13
N ARG A 428 24.22 32.18 6.99
CA ARG A 428 23.99 33.57 6.58
C ARG A 428 22.70 34.18 7.14
N SER A 429 21.66 33.38 7.36
CA SER A 429 20.28 33.86 7.59
C SER A 429 19.60 33.27 8.81
N HIS A 430 20.31 32.52 9.67
CA HIS A 430 19.73 31.92 10.85
C HIS A 430 19.10 32.95 11.80
N PRO A 431 18.01 32.61 12.49
CA PRO A 431 17.35 33.53 13.43
C PRO A 431 18.28 33.99 14.55
N ALA A 432 18.13 35.25 15.00
CA ALA A 432 18.92 35.79 16.08
C ALA A 432 18.77 34.94 17.36
N GLY A 433 19.92 34.67 18.03
CA GLY A 433 19.94 33.85 19.24
C GLY A 433 20.06 32.34 19.00
N THR A 434 20.14 31.88 17.74
CA THR A 434 20.42 30.49 17.42
C THR A 434 21.88 30.26 17.03
N PRO A 435 22.40 29.02 17.10
CA PRO A 435 23.73 28.69 16.61
C PRO A 435 23.88 28.99 15.12
N SER A 436 25.07 29.46 14.72
CA SER A 436 25.39 29.65 13.28
C SER A 436 25.66 28.33 12.54
N ASP A 437 25.95 27.27 13.25
CA ASP A 437 26.03 25.91 12.71
C ASP A 437 24.65 25.22 12.87
N LEU A 438 24.06 24.87 11.75
CA LEU A 438 22.76 24.19 11.71
C LEU A 438 22.79 22.85 12.45
N GLN A 439 23.90 22.10 12.38
CA GLN A 439 24.03 20.82 13.06
C GLN A 439 24.01 20.97 14.59
N GLU A 440 24.53 22.07 15.15
CA GLU A 440 24.42 22.34 16.59
C GLU A 440 22.94 22.48 17.03
N LEU A 441 22.08 23.03 16.19
CA LEU A 441 20.65 23.16 16.50
C LEU A 441 19.87 21.84 16.34
N VAL A 442 20.11 21.10 15.27
CA VAL A 442 19.15 20.03 14.85
C VAL A 442 19.74 18.63 14.72
N SER A 443 21.04 18.41 14.97
CA SER A 443 21.68 17.10 14.71
C SER A 443 21.06 15.93 15.48
N SER A 444 20.46 16.15 16.63
CA SER A 444 19.77 15.11 17.42
C SER A 444 18.25 15.24 17.39
N THR A 445 17.70 16.30 16.83
CA THR A 445 16.28 16.66 16.92
C THR A 445 15.36 15.54 16.45
N TRP A 446 15.57 15.01 15.25
CA TRP A 446 14.74 13.93 14.71
C TRP A 446 14.83 12.67 15.59
N ALA A 447 16.04 12.28 15.98
CA ALA A 447 16.27 11.08 16.79
C ALA A 447 15.65 11.20 18.19
N VAL A 448 15.79 12.35 18.85
CA VAL A 448 15.22 12.60 20.18
C VAL A 448 13.69 12.55 20.12
N ILE A 449 13.09 13.28 19.20
CA ILE A 449 11.62 13.33 19.08
C ILE A 449 11.07 11.94 18.79
N SER A 450 11.57 11.26 17.76
CA SER A 450 11.06 9.94 17.36
C SER A 450 11.24 8.89 18.47
N ALA A 451 12.43 8.80 19.08
CA ALA A 451 12.70 7.84 20.14
C ALA A 451 11.86 8.12 21.40
N LYS A 452 11.75 9.38 21.85
CA LYS A 452 10.95 9.75 23.03
C LYS A 452 9.46 9.53 22.81
N GLN A 453 8.92 9.98 21.67
CA GLN A 453 7.49 9.83 21.38
C GLN A 453 7.11 8.34 21.21
N GLN A 454 7.91 7.55 20.50
CA GLN A 454 7.62 6.13 20.36
C GLN A 454 7.75 5.37 21.68
N THR A 455 8.72 5.70 22.51
CA THR A 455 8.86 5.13 23.86
C THR A 455 7.60 5.37 24.69
N LEU A 456 7.11 6.61 24.74
CA LEU A 456 5.93 6.98 25.51
C LEU A 456 4.62 6.41 24.96
N LEU A 457 4.45 6.42 23.64
CA LEU A 457 3.17 6.11 23.00
C LEU A 457 3.02 4.63 22.62
N VAL A 458 4.14 3.91 22.41
CA VAL A 458 4.12 2.52 21.95
C VAL A 458 4.78 1.59 22.96
N ARG A 459 6.07 1.77 23.28
CA ARG A 459 6.81 0.83 24.13
C ARG A 459 6.21 0.70 25.52
N ASP A 460 6.04 1.80 26.23
CA ASP A 460 5.67 1.77 27.65
C ASP A 460 4.27 1.14 27.87
N PRO A 461 3.21 1.52 27.15
CA PRO A 461 1.94 0.84 27.25
C PRO A 461 2.03 -0.65 26.80
N PHE A 462 2.71 -0.94 25.69
CA PHE A 462 2.84 -2.31 25.20
C PHE A 462 3.58 -3.22 26.20
N PHE A 463 4.71 -2.78 26.76
CA PHE A 463 5.47 -3.58 27.72
C PHE A 463 4.68 -3.84 28.99
N LYS A 464 3.92 -2.84 29.45
CA LYS A 464 3.02 -2.98 30.60
C LYS A 464 1.93 -4.03 30.32
N ASP A 465 1.27 -3.94 29.16
CA ASP A 465 0.17 -4.84 28.80
C ASP A 465 0.69 -6.27 28.56
N TYR A 466 1.83 -6.40 27.89
CA TYR A 466 2.48 -7.69 27.68
C TYR A 466 2.89 -8.34 29.00
N ALA A 467 3.52 -7.61 29.90
CA ALA A 467 3.89 -8.13 31.21
C ALA A 467 2.67 -8.60 32.03
N ALA A 468 1.57 -7.84 31.95
CA ALA A 468 0.32 -8.23 32.61
C ALA A 468 -0.30 -9.53 32.03
N ALA A 469 -0.19 -9.71 30.70
CA ALA A 469 -0.72 -10.90 30.02
C ALA A 469 0.19 -12.14 30.16
N TYR A 470 1.50 -11.96 30.36
CA TYR A 470 2.51 -13.03 30.26
C TYR A 470 3.44 -13.11 31.49
N ASP A 471 2.88 -13.08 32.70
CA ASP A 471 3.58 -13.31 33.97
C ASP A 471 4.82 -12.42 34.19
N GLY A 472 4.76 -11.15 33.85
CA GLY A 472 5.85 -10.18 34.02
C GLY A 472 6.97 -10.32 32.99
N ARG A 473 6.77 -11.06 31.88
CA ARG A 473 7.77 -11.22 30.82
C ARG A 473 7.91 -9.95 29.99
N VAL A 474 9.08 -9.81 29.34
CA VAL A 474 9.37 -8.73 28.40
C VAL A 474 9.23 -9.27 26.96
N PRO A 475 8.60 -8.53 26.04
CA PRO A 475 8.48 -8.97 24.65
C PRO A 475 9.81 -8.89 23.91
N PHE A 476 9.97 -9.71 22.86
CA PHE A 476 11.07 -9.59 21.94
C PHE A 476 10.92 -8.31 21.08
N VAL A 477 12.04 -7.59 20.90
CA VAL A 477 12.12 -6.39 20.06
C VAL A 477 13.33 -6.52 19.15
N ASN A 478 13.20 -6.15 17.88
CA ASN A 478 14.29 -6.14 16.90
C ASN A 478 15.42 -5.20 17.33
N PRO A 479 16.69 -5.47 16.92
CA PRO A 479 17.86 -4.71 17.38
C PRO A 479 17.75 -3.20 17.16
N SER A 480 17.24 -2.75 16.01
CA SER A 480 17.13 -1.32 15.70
C SER A 480 16.15 -0.61 16.64
N THR A 481 14.94 -1.14 16.79
CA THR A 481 13.93 -0.61 17.71
C THR A 481 14.41 -0.66 19.16
N HIS A 482 15.00 -1.80 19.59
CA HIS A 482 15.56 -1.95 20.93
C HIS A 482 16.65 -0.91 21.20
N GLY A 483 17.56 -0.69 20.26
CA GLY A 483 18.63 0.30 20.40
C GLY A 483 18.11 1.73 20.54
N SER A 484 17.15 2.13 19.70
CA SER A 484 16.50 3.44 19.76
C SER A 484 15.79 3.66 21.10
N TRP A 485 14.99 2.68 21.56
CA TRP A 485 14.28 2.78 22.83
C TRP A 485 15.23 2.80 24.04
N SER A 486 16.29 1.98 24.03
CA SER A 486 17.29 1.97 25.08
C SER A 486 18.07 3.29 25.14
N TRP A 487 18.39 3.86 23.97
CA TRP A 487 19.02 5.18 23.91
C TRP A 487 18.10 6.28 24.46
N SER A 488 16.81 6.24 24.14
CA SER A 488 15.80 7.16 24.70
C SER A 488 15.82 7.20 26.24
N ASP A 489 16.00 6.04 26.89
CA ASP A 489 16.05 5.96 28.36
C ASP A 489 17.29 6.64 28.95
N THR A 490 18.37 6.75 28.19
CA THR A 490 19.61 7.45 28.63
C THR A 490 19.51 8.97 28.55
N LEU A 491 18.52 9.48 27.79
CA LEU A 491 18.35 10.90 27.56
C LEU A 491 17.58 11.57 28.72
N PRO A 492 17.98 12.75 29.15
CA PRO A 492 17.14 13.57 30.02
C PRO A 492 15.86 14.00 29.30
N SER A 493 15.04 14.83 29.93
CA SER A 493 13.81 15.38 29.32
C SER A 493 14.18 16.43 28.25
N LEU A 494 14.47 15.96 27.02
CA LEU A 494 14.87 16.81 25.87
C LEU A 494 13.78 16.97 24.82
N LEU A 495 12.59 16.38 25.01
CA LEU A 495 11.55 16.38 23.98
C LEU A 495 11.08 17.78 23.63
N ASP A 496 10.77 18.60 24.63
CA ASP A 496 10.27 19.97 24.42
C ASP A 496 11.32 20.86 23.72
N GLU A 497 12.60 20.72 24.10
CA GLU A 497 13.70 21.42 23.43
C GLU A 497 13.84 20.98 21.97
N ALA A 498 13.81 19.70 21.70
CA ALA A 498 13.89 19.16 20.34
C ALA A 498 12.73 19.64 19.47
N VAL A 499 11.49 19.69 20.01
CA VAL A 499 10.31 20.23 19.30
C VAL A 499 10.48 21.74 19.04
N ALA A 500 11.01 22.49 19.99
CA ALA A 500 11.33 23.91 19.79
C ALA A 500 12.37 24.11 18.67
N ASN A 501 13.44 23.32 18.67
CA ASN A 501 14.49 23.36 17.64
C ASN A 501 13.92 23.00 16.23
N LYS A 502 13.05 21.98 16.14
CA LYS A 502 12.30 21.68 14.92
C LYS A 502 11.49 22.88 14.45
N THR A 503 10.77 23.54 15.35
CA THR A 503 9.91 24.69 15.02
C THR A 503 10.73 25.87 14.48
N ILE A 504 11.89 26.15 15.08
CA ILE A 504 12.82 27.17 14.59
C ILE A 504 13.32 26.84 13.18
N PHE A 505 13.75 25.59 12.96
CA PHE A 505 14.19 25.13 11.65
C PHE A 505 13.08 25.25 10.61
N LYS A 506 11.86 24.77 10.94
CA LYS A 506 10.70 24.82 10.03
C LYS A 506 10.40 26.27 9.61
N SER A 507 10.30 27.19 10.56
CA SER A 507 9.99 28.60 10.25
C SER A 507 11.03 29.21 9.31
N TRP A 508 12.32 29.00 9.61
CA TRP A 508 13.39 29.46 8.74
C TRP A 508 13.31 28.82 7.34
N TRP A 509 13.04 27.52 7.25
CA TRP A 509 12.95 26.80 5.99
C TRP A 509 11.80 27.34 5.11
N ASP A 510 10.64 27.54 5.69
CA ASP A 510 9.46 28.05 5.01
C ASP A 510 9.64 29.51 4.52
N GLU A 511 10.36 30.32 5.25
CA GLU A 511 10.58 31.72 4.90
C GLU A 511 11.73 31.92 3.90
N VAL A 512 12.79 31.11 4.00
CA VAL A 512 14.04 31.35 3.26
C VAL A 512 14.24 30.39 2.10
N MET A 513 13.99 29.10 2.32
CA MET A 513 14.35 28.04 1.37
C MET A 513 13.23 27.70 0.39
N LEU A 514 12.03 27.46 0.89
CA LEU A 514 10.85 27.10 0.07
C LEU A 514 9.61 27.93 0.46
N PRO A 515 9.65 29.26 0.26
CA PRO A 515 8.48 30.08 0.53
C PRO A 515 7.31 29.77 -0.40
N LYS A 516 6.10 29.99 0.11
CA LYS A 516 4.87 29.89 -0.69
C LYS A 516 4.80 31.01 -1.73
N ASN A 517 4.18 30.71 -2.87
CA ASN A 517 3.93 31.68 -3.94
C ASN A 517 2.46 31.65 -4.32
N ALA A 518 1.83 32.82 -4.40
CA ALA A 518 0.39 32.93 -4.68
C ALA A 518 -0.02 32.44 -6.07
N GLU A 519 0.90 32.51 -7.07
CA GLU A 519 0.60 32.09 -8.44
C GLU A 519 1.08 30.67 -8.74
N ALA A 520 2.18 30.22 -8.10
CA ALA A 520 2.82 28.94 -8.39
C ALA A 520 2.76 27.96 -7.20
N CYS A 521 2.01 28.27 -6.14
CA CYS A 521 1.97 27.57 -4.87
C CYS A 521 3.32 27.61 -4.13
N SER A 522 4.40 27.18 -4.75
CA SER A 522 5.77 27.22 -4.25
C SER A 522 6.61 28.20 -5.09
N GLU A 523 7.49 28.96 -4.45
CA GLU A 523 8.43 29.86 -5.16
C GLU A 523 9.40 29.05 -6.03
N SER A 524 9.84 27.90 -5.54
CA SER A 524 10.75 26.99 -6.24
C SER A 524 10.37 25.54 -6.03
N LEU A 525 10.89 24.67 -6.88
CA LEU A 525 10.96 23.22 -6.68
C LEU A 525 12.38 22.87 -6.24
N MET A 526 12.50 21.95 -5.29
CA MET A 526 13.77 21.42 -4.85
C MET A 526 13.94 19.98 -5.33
N LEU A 527 15.07 19.70 -5.96
CA LEU A 527 15.44 18.39 -6.46
C LEU A 527 16.67 17.86 -5.76
N TYR A 528 16.65 16.60 -5.38
CA TYR A 528 17.79 15.90 -4.82
C TYR A 528 17.67 14.37 -4.99
N THR A 529 18.77 13.66 -4.82
CA THR A 529 18.78 12.19 -4.76
C THR A 529 19.15 11.75 -3.36
N PHE A 530 18.63 10.62 -2.93
CA PHE A 530 18.99 10.00 -1.66
C PHE A 530 19.85 8.74 -1.88
N LYS A 531 19.68 8.07 -3.03
CA LYS A 531 20.44 6.87 -3.45
C LYS A 531 20.99 7.03 -4.86
N ASN A 532 22.08 6.31 -5.14
CA ASN A 532 22.86 6.45 -6.39
C ASN A 532 22.62 5.33 -7.39
N ALA A 533 21.59 4.50 -7.25
CA ALA A 533 21.34 3.30 -8.07
C ALA A 533 22.58 2.36 -8.14
N THR A 534 23.24 2.17 -7.01
CA THR A 534 24.31 1.17 -6.81
C THR A 534 23.73 -0.07 -6.16
N PRO A 535 24.25 -1.29 -6.47
CA PRO A 535 23.76 -2.51 -5.82
C PRO A 535 23.95 -2.47 -4.30
N GLU A 536 22.86 -2.70 -3.57
CA GLU A 536 22.83 -2.86 -2.12
C GLU A 536 22.19 -4.22 -1.82
N TYR A 537 23.01 -5.23 -1.60
CA TYR A 537 22.50 -6.60 -1.42
C TYR A 537 21.93 -6.85 -0.02
N ARG A 538 20.75 -7.45 0.04
CA ARG A 538 20.10 -7.85 1.29
C ARG A 538 20.92 -8.82 2.16
N SER A 539 21.93 -9.46 1.60
CA SER A 539 22.86 -10.37 2.28
C SER A 539 24.11 -9.67 2.82
N ASP A 540 24.31 -8.37 2.55
CA ASP A 540 25.49 -7.66 3.05
C ASP A 540 25.39 -7.43 4.56
N TYR A 541 26.35 -7.98 5.29
CA TYR A 541 26.47 -7.84 6.75
C TYR A 541 27.29 -6.60 7.14
N GLY A 542 27.01 -5.46 6.53
CA GLY A 542 27.59 -4.16 6.94
C GLY A 542 27.21 -3.78 8.39
N SER A 543 27.47 -2.58 8.81
CA SER A 543 27.06 -2.08 10.13
C SER A 543 25.53 -2.05 10.25
N ALA A 544 24.98 -2.34 11.43
CA ALA A 544 23.58 -2.12 11.72
C ALA A 544 23.24 -0.65 11.47
N MET A 545 22.00 -0.37 11.05
CA MET A 545 21.53 0.99 10.80
C MET A 545 21.65 1.83 12.08
N GLY A 546 22.32 2.97 11.99
CA GLY A 546 22.55 3.86 13.14
C GLY A 546 23.73 4.79 12.94
N SER A 547 23.95 5.68 13.89
CA SER A 547 25.00 6.69 13.87
C SER A 547 25.97 6.50 15.04
N GLY A 548 27.28 6.61 14.77
CA GLY A 548 28.30 6.60 15.82
C GLY A 548 28.32 5.35 16.71
N GLY A 549 27.95 4.18 16.18
CA GLY A 549 27.84 2.92 16.92
C GLY A 549 26.55 2.74 17.72
N LEU A 550 25.61 3.68 17.65
CA LEU A 550 24.29 3.60 18.26
C LEU A 550 23.33 2.93 17.29
N VAL A 551 22.97 1.68 17.54
CA VAL A 551 22.02 0.92 16.70
C VAL A 551 20.62 1.52 16.76
N GLY A 552 20.00 1.74 15.60
CA GLY A 552 18.65 2.29 15.49
C GLY A 552 18.51 3.80 15.76
N VAL A 553 19.62 4.49 16.02
CA VAL A 553 19.64 5.95 16.29
C VAL A 553 20.25 6.68 15.10
N LEU A 554 19.48 7.52 14.43
CA LEU A 554 19.92 8.30 13.28
C LEU A 554 20.19 9.75 13.69
N LEU A 555 21.47 10.07 13.90
CA LEU A 555 21.93 11.42 14.24
C LEU A 555 22.38 12.19 12.99
N GLY A 556 22.34 13.51 13.06
CA GLY A 556 22.69 14.43 11.99
C GLY A 556 21.48 14.81 11.14
N LEU A 557 21.47 16.05 10.66
CA LEU A 557 20.52 16.47 9.63
C LEU A 557 21.09 16.10 8.27
N ASN A 558 20.49 15.13 7.61
CA ASN A 558 20.74 14.84 6.20
C ASN A 558 19.60 15.36 5.34
N ILE A 559 19.80 15.38 4.02
CA ILE A 559 18.82 15.92 3.07
C ILE A 559 17.47 15.20 3.14
N GLY A 560 17.44 13.91 3.48
CA GLY A 560 16.19 13.11 3.61
C GLY A 560 15.35 13.50 4.83
N PHE A 561 15.93 14.15 5.85
CA PHE A 561 15.22 14.62 7.05
C PHE A 561 14.66 16.04 6.92
N ILE A 562 15.02 16.77 5.88
CA ILE A 562 14.54 18.16 5.70
C ILE A 562 13.01 18.18 5.61
N SER A 563 12.42 17.37 4.73
CA SER A 563 10.96 17.31 4.59
C SER A 563 10.23 16.93 5.89
N PRO A 564 10.63 15.91 6.67
CA PRO A 564 10.08 15.67 8.01
C PRO A 564 10.20 16.86 8.95
N MET A 565 11.38 17.47 9.01
CA MET A 565 11.64 18.59 9.91
C MET A 565 10.86 19.86 9.55
N ALA A 566 10.72 20.13 8.25
CA ALA A 566 10.02 21.31 7.74
C ALA A 566 8.52 21.07 7.47
N GLY A 567 8.07 19.80 7.39
CA GLY A 567 6.67 19.47 7.13
C GLY A 567 6.26 19.57 5.66
N ASN A 568 7.19 19.72 4.72
CA ASN A 568 6.93 19.89 3.29
C ASN A 568 6.50 18.58 2.59
N PRO A 569 5.72 18.68 1.50
CA PRO A 569 5.51 17.56 0.59
C PRO A 569 6.80 17.22 -0.15
N ASP A 570 7.11 15.92 -0.25
CA ASP A 570 8.34 15.42 -0.83
C ASP A 570 8.09 14.06 -1.50
N PHE A 571 8.14 14.05 -2.82
CA PHE A 571 7.73 12.93 -3.65
C PHE A 571 8.94 12.26 -4.28
N SER A 572 9.02 10.94 -4.16
CA SER A 572 9.99 10.11 -4.88
C SER A 572 9.40 9.69 -6.22
N ILE A 573 10.11 9.96 -7.29
CA ILE A 573 9.68 9.67 -8.66
C ILE A 573 10.75 8.87 -9.40
N PRO A 574 10.40 7.74 -10.05
CA PRO A 574 11.31 6.98 -10.88
C PRO A 574 11.54 7.71 -12.21
N ILE A 575 12.80 7.90 -12.58
CA ILE A 575 13.18 8.66 -13.79
C ILE A 575 13.86 7.80 -14.86
N GLY A 576 14.23 6.55 -14.51
CA GLY A 576 14.88 5.62 -15.43
C GLY A 576 15.44 4.40 -14.73
N GLN A 577 16.28 3.67 -15.43
CA GLN A 577 17.01 2.51 -14.92
C GLN A 577 18.41 2.44 -15.52
N VAL A 578 19.33 1.82 -14.80
CA VAL A 578 20.72 1.63 -15.24
C VAL A 578 21.14 0.18 -15.10
N LYS A 579 22.07 -0.23 -15.95
CA LYS A 579 22.66 -1.57 -15.94
C LYS A 579 23.65 -1.73 -14.79
N TYR A 580 23.70 -2.94 -14.22
CA TYR A 580 24.76 -3.37 -13.32
C TYR A 580 25.07 -4.85 -13.52
N ASP A 581 26.28 -5.28 -13.18
CA ASP A 581 26.68 -6.69 -13.18
C ASP A 581 26.28 -7.32 -11.84
N SER A 582 25.27 -8.19 -11.86
CA SER A 582 24.80 -8.85 -10.64
C SER A 582 25.80 -9.89 -10.15
N SER A 583 26.18 -9.80 -8.87
CA SER A 583 26.98 -10.83 -8.19
C SER A 583 26.20 -12.12 -7.94
N ILE A 584 24.87 -12.08 -7.99
CA ILE A 584 23.94 -13.19 -7.74
C ILE A 584 23.66 -13.96 -9.04
N THR A 585 23.05 -13.29 -10.04
CA THR A 585 22.66 -13.92 -11.31
C THR A 585 23.84 -14.09 -12.27
N ARG A 586 24.92 -13.31 -12.08
CA ARG A 586 26.09 -13.21 -12.98
C ARG A 586 25.71 -12.77 -14.40
N HIS A 587 24.64 -12.00 -14.47
CA HIS A 587 24.16 -11.34 -15.67
C HIS A 587 24.05 -9.84 -15.45
N VAL A 588 23.94 -9.11 -16.56
CA VAL A 588 23.59 -7.70 -16.53
C VAL A 588 22.12 -7.58 -16.14
N GLU A 589 21.87 -6.90 -15.05
CA GLU A 589 20.54 -6.59 -14.52
C GLU A 589 20.35 -5.08 -14.47
N TYR A 590 19.16 -4.61 -14.02
CA TYR A 590 18.82 -3.20 -14.00
C TYR A 590 18.40 -2.74 -12.62
N LEU A 591 18.92 -1.59 -12.20
CA LEU A 591 18.48 -0.88 -11.00
C LEU A 591 17.70 0.37 -11.37
N PRO A 592 16.64 0.70 -10.61
CA PRO A 592 15.91 1.93 -10.80
C PRO A 592 16.76 3.15 -10.44
N VAL A 593 16.55 4.24 -11.19
CA VAL A 593 17.05 5.57 -10.85
C VAL A 593 15.86 6.43 -10.52
N SER A 594 15.87 7.00 -9.31
CA SER A 594 14.80 7.85 -8.79
C SER A 594 15.36 9.20 -8.37
N ILE A 595 14.48 10.21 -8.33
CA ILE A 595 14.78 11.55 -7.82
C ILE A 595 13.66 12.00 -6.90
N ARG A 596 13.97 12.83 -5.92
CA ARG A 596 12.96 13.46 -5.06
C ARG A 596 12.67 14.87 -5.53
N ILE A 597 11.40 15.23 -5.40
CA ILE A 597 10.89 16.55 -5.70
C ILE A 597 10.09 17.08 -4.52
N MET A 598 10.54 18.21 -3.96
CA MET A 598 9.96 18.88 -2.81
C MET A 598 9.44 20.26 -3.20
N ALA A 599 8.35 20.68 -2.57
CA ALA A 599 7.76 22.01 -2.75
C ALA A 599 7.40 22.63 -1.38
N ALA A 600 6.92 23.87 -1.38
CA ALA A 600 6.44 24.53 -0.19
C ALA A 600 5.27 23.75 0.46
N GLU A 601 5.13 23.90 1.76
CA GLU A 601 4.06 23.27 2.54
C GLU A 601 2.67 23.56 1.95
N GLY A 602 1.85 22.52 1.77
CA GLY A 602 0.52 22.60 1.18
C GLY A 602 0.48 22.57 -0.35
N CYS A 603 1.62 22.40 -1.03
CA CYS A 603 1.69 22.35 -2.49
C CYS A 603 1.61 20.92 -3.07
N ASP A 604 1.05 19.97 -2.33
CA ASP A 604 0.89 18.57 -2.73
C ASP A 604 0.12 18.43 -4.05
N GLY A 605 -0.99 19.15 -4.20
CA GLY A 605 -1.81 19.12 -5.42
C GLY A 605 -1.03 19.60 -6.65
N MET A 606 -0.22 20.64 -6.51
CA MET A 606 0.63 21.13 -7.58
C MET A 606 1.69 20.12 -7.99
N LEU A 607 2.30 19.40 -7.03
CA LEU A 607 3.27 18.34 -7.33
C LEU A 607 2.61 17.17 -8.07
N LEU A 608 1.41 16.74 -7.67
CA LEU A 608 0.66 15.70 -8.36
C LEU A 608 0.34 16.07 -9.81
N ASP A 609 -0.15 17.29 -10.03
CA ASP A 609 -0.47 17.78 -11.35
C ASP A 609 0.79 17.90 -12.23
N LEU A 610 1.89 18.41 -11.67
CA LEU A 610 3.17 18.48 -12.37
C LEU A 610 3.66 17.10 -12.80
N ILE A 611 3.64 16.10 -11.89
CA ILE A 611 4.11 14.75 -12.20
C ILE A 611 3.22 14.10 -13.27
N ASN A 612 1.90 14.30 -13.19
CA ASN A 612 0.97 13.83 -14.23
C ASN A 612 1.28 14.45 -15.60
N ASP A 613 1.53 15.75 -15.65
CA ASP A 613 1.89 16.43 -16.88
C ASP A 613 3.26 15.98 -17.43
N LEU A 614 4.22 15.67 -16.56
CA LEU A 614 5.52 15.11 -16.96
C LEU A 614 5.38 13.70 -17.56
N VAL A 615 4.47 12.86 -17.04
CA VAL A 615 4.16 11.55 -17.63
C VAL A 615 3.49 11.72 -18.99
N LYS A 616 2.48 12.59 -19.10
CA LYS A 616 1.81 12.90 -20.37
C LYS A 616 2.77 13.46 -21.44
N ALA A 617 3.76 14.24 -21.02
CA ALA A 617 4.80 14.77 -21.88
C ALA A 617 5.90 13.74 -22.25
N GLY A 618 5.84 12.51 -21.74
CA GLY A 618 6.88 11.49 -21.95
C GLY A 618 8.23 11.82 -21.31
N ILE A 619 8.23 12.69 -20.28
CA ILE A 619 9.42 13.04 -19.52
C ILE A 619 9.68 12.02 -18.42
N LEU A 620 8.62 11.53 -17.78
CA LEU A 620 8.66 10.42 -16.84
C LEU A 620 8.24 9.12 -17.54
N PRO A 621 8.83 7.98 -17.16
CA PRO A 621 8.49 6.68 -17.73
C PRO A 621 7.16 6.14 -17.16
N GLN A 622 6.54 5.23 -17.91
CA GLN A 622 5.51 4.34 -17.37
C GLN A 622 6.19 3.19 -16.64
N VAL A 623 5.81 2.97 -15.39
CA VAL A 623 6.41 1.97 -14.52
C VAL A 623 5.74 0.61 -14.71
N GLN A 624 6.55 -0.43 -14.95
CA GLN A 624 6.08 -1.80 -15.08
C GLN A 624 6.36 -2.62 -13.80
N PRO A 625 5.54 -3.63 -13.47
CA PRO A 625 5.86 -4.59 -12.42
C PRO A 625 6.93 -5.60 -12.89
N GLY A 626 7.64 -6.19 -11.92
CA GLY A 626 8.64 -7.22 -12.18
C GLY A 626 10.08 -6.73 -12.03
N ASN A 627 11.03 -7.45 -12.63
CA ASN A 627 12.46 -7.18 -12.44
C ASN A 627 12.97 -5.93 -13.16
N ASN A 628 12.31 -5.50 -14.22
CA ASN A 628 12.63 -4.27 -14.95
C ASN A 628 11.58 -3.20 -14.74
N LEU A 629 12.03 -1.97 -14.51
CA LEU A 629 11.16 -0.80 -14.41
C LEU A 629 10.49 -0.46 -15.74
N LEU A 630 11.26 -0.56 -16.82
CA LEU A 630 10.87 -0.20 -18.18
C LEU A 630 10.74 -1.45 -19.05
N VAL A 631 9.78 -1.42 -19.97
CA VAL A 631 9.73 -2.40 -21.06
C VAL A 631 10.94 -2.15 -21.98
N GLY A 632 11.74 -3.20 -22.20
CA GLY A 632 12.94 -3.14 -23.04
C GLY A 632 12.62 -3.01 -24.52
#